data_4c20d80bb0b01a612dab7e5aa1b85562
#
_entry.id   4c20d80bb0b01a612dab7e5aa1b85562
#
_cell.length_a   1.000
_cell.length_b   1.000
_cell.length_c   1.000
_cell.angle_alpha   90.00
_cell.angle_beta   90.00
_cell.angle_gamma   90.00
#
_symmetry.space_group_name_H-M   'P 1'
#
loop_
_entity.id
_entity.type
_entity.pdbx_description
1 polymer ?
#
loop_
_entity_poly.entity_id
_entity_poly.type
_entity_poly.pdbx_seq_one_letter_code
_entity_poly.pdbx_strand_id
1 'polypeptide(L)'
;MAHIFEGVGVALATPFTNNEVDYKALEQHVQFLLDNNVKAIIVNGTTAESPTLTEEVKEKVLQVVIKQVNHQVAVIAGTGTNNTAKSIQASLRAKELGVDGIMLITPYYNKTNQRGLIKHFETIANEVKLPVVLYNVPSRTNMTIDPETVETLSHNDYIVAIKDATNDFNYYEEVKKRIHQDEFALYSGNDDNVVEFYNRGGNGVISVIANVIPKEFQALYDAKQHGKEIEKDFEPIGQLLEALSVDVNPIPIKALTSHLGFGNYELRLPLLPLEKEKANVLVNAYKAFKAEE
;
A
#
# COMPACT_ATOMS: atom_id res chain seq x y z
N MET A 1 -8.39 12.47 -16.46
CA MET A 1 -7.59 11.27 -16.84
C MET A 1 -8.11 10.10 -16.04
N ALA A 2 -8.00 8.87 -16.52
CA ALA A 2 -8.37 7.71 -15.70
C ALA A 2 -7.46 7.65 -14.46
N HIS A 3 -7.98 7.18 -13.32
CA HIS A 3 -7.19 6.95 -12.12
C HIS A 3 -6.06 5.95 -12.41
N ILE A 4 -4.96 6.02 -11.65
CA ILE A 4 -3.81 5.12 -11.82
C ILE A 4 -4.20 3.64 -11.63
N PHE A 5 -5.17 3.37 -10.76
CA PHE A 5 -5.91 2.11 -10.65
C PHE A 5 -7.24 2.33 -9.93
N GLU A 6 -8.13 1.34 -9.99
CA GLU A 6 -9.35 1.26 -9.18
C GLU A 6 -9.49 -0.14 -8.59
N GLY A 7 -9.91 -0.23 -7.33
CA GLY A 7 -9.99 -1.50 -6.61
C GLY A 7 -8.82 -1.75 -5.69
N VAL A 8 -8.25 -2.96 -5.72
CA VAL A 8 -7.22 -3.37 -4.77
C VAL A 8 -5.81 -3.21 -5.33
N GLY A 9 -5.05 -2.29 -4.75
CA GLY A 9 -3.60 -2.25 -4.83
C GLY A 9 -2.99 -2.98 -3.62
N VAL A 10 -1.93 -3.75 -3.83
CA VAL A 10 -1.30 -4.52 -2.76
C VAL A 10 -0.02 -3.84 -2.29
N ALA A 11 0.06 -3.52 -1.00
CA ALA A 11 1.30 -3.13 -0.34
C ALA A 11 2.19 -4.37 -0.19
N LEU A 12 2.98 -4.65 -1.22
CA LEU A 12 3.73 -5.89 -1.38
C LEU A 12 4.72 -6.11 -0.23
N ALA A 13 4.66 -7.29 0.39
CA ALA A 13 5.66 -7.74 1.35
C ALA A 13 6.94 -8.21 0.62
N THR A 14 8.10 -7.94 1.22
CA THR A 14 9.39 -8.46 0.70
C THR A 14 9.70 -9.80 1.37
N PRO A 15 9.74 -10.92 0.63
CA PRO A 15 10.12 -12.21 1.19
C PRO A 15 11.62 -12.28 1.47
N PHE A 16 11.98 -12.88 2.61
CA PHE A 16 13.37 -13.15 2.97
C PHE A 16 13.61 -14.66 3.16
N THR A 17 14.84 -15.07 2.85
CA THR A 17 15.36 -16.39 3.15
C THR A 17 16.84 -16.25 3.52
N ASN A 18 17.26 -16.70 4.69
CA ASN A 18 18.60 -16.53 5.23
C ASN A 18 19.05 -15.05 5.27
N ASN A 19 18.14 -14.17 5.70
CA ASN A 19 18.34 -12.70 5.80
C ASN A 19 18.61 -11.98 4.45
N GLU A 20 18.45 -12.67 3.34
CA GLU A 20 18.53 -12.11 2.00
C GLU A 20 17.14 -12.06 1.35
N VAL A 21 16.94 -11.17 0.38
CA VAL A 21 15.69 -11.14 -0.39
C VAL A 21 15.58 -12.42 -1.22
N ASP A 22 14.50 -13.16 -1.03
CA ASP A 22 14.17 -14.33 -1.85
C ASP A 22 13.46 -13.88 -3.14
N TYR A 23 14.24 -13.59 -4.17
CA TYR A 23 13.71 -13.10 -5.45
C TYR A 23 12.81 -14.12 -6.14
N LYS A 24 13.05 -15.43 -5.95
CA LYS A 24 12.18 -16.47 -6.51
C LYS A 24 10.82 -16.48 -5.81
N ALA A 25 10.80 -16.40 -4.50
CA ALA A 25 9.57 -16.28 -3.73
C ALA A 25 8.83 -14.97 -4.06
N LEU A 26 9.57 -13.88 -4.31
CA LEU A 26 9.00 -12.60 -4.76
C LEU A 26 8.29 -12.74 -6.11
N GLU A 27 8.93 -13.37 -7.10
CA GLU A 27 8.31 -13.65 -8.42
C GLU A 27 7.04 -14.48 -8.27
N GLN A 28 7.07 -15.53 -7.43
CA GLN A 28 5.92 -16.39 -7.19
C GLN A 28 4.78 -15.63 -6.49
N HIS A 29 5.11 -14.78 -5.51
CA HIS A 29 4.11 -13.97 -4.82
C HIS A 29 3.46 -12.95 -5.77
N VAL A 30 4.25 -12.27 -6.59
CA VAL A 30 3.71 -11.35 -7.61
C VAL A 30 2.80 -12.10 -8.59
N GLN A 31 3.20 -13.28 -9.05
CA GLN A 31 2.34 -14.09 -9.93
C GLN A 31 1.03 -14.48 -9.25
N PHE A 32 1.09 -14.92 -7.99
CA PHE A 32 -0.12 -15.20 -7.20
C PHE A 32 -1.06 -14.00 -7.13
N LEU A 33 -0.55 -12.79 -6.93
CA LEU A 33 -1.35 -11.58 -6.91
C LEU A 33 -2.00 -11.28 -8.27
N LEU A 34 -1.25 -11.44 -9.36
CA LEU A 34 -1.75 -11.24 -10.73
C LEU A 34 -2.85 -12.25 -11.07
N ASP A 35 -2.66 -13.52 -10.74
CA ASP A 35 -3.63 -14.59 -10.97
C ASP A 35 -4.95 -14.38 -10.19
N ASN A 36 -4.91 -13.55 -9.14
CA ASN A 36 -6.05 -13.20 -8.31
C ASN A 36 -6.57 -11.76 -8.53
N ASN A 37 -6.29 -11.20 -9.71
CA ASN A 37 -6.95 -10.01 -10.27
C ASN A 37 -6.73 -8.70 -9.48
N VAL A 38 -5.61 -8.54 -8.76
CA VAL A 38 -5.24 -7.25 -8.17
C VAL A 38 -5.07 -6.18 -9.26
N LYS A 39 -5.21 -4.91 -8.89
CA LYS A 39 -5.20 -3.79 -9.84
C LYS A 39 -3.92 -2.97 -9.82
N ALA A 40 -3.16 -3.07 -8.74
CA ALA A 40 -1.84 -2.43 -8.62
C ALA A 40 -0.96 -3.19 -7.63
N ILE A 41 0.35 -3.04 -7.79
CA ILE A 41 1.36 -3.54 -6.84
C ILE A 41 2.21 -2.36 -6.37
N ILE A 42 2.17 -2.10 -5.06
CA ILE A 42 2.93 -1.05 -4.41
C ILE A 42 4.19 -1.65 -3.80
N VAL A 43 5.34 -1.29 -4.37
CA VAL A 43 6.64 -1.87 -4.06
C VAL A 43 7.44 -0.94 -3.16
N ASN A 44 8.26 -1.49 -2.28
CA ASN A 44 9.12 -0.71 -1.37
C ASN A 44 8.37 0.25 -0.44
N GLY A 45 7.14 -0.11 -0.04
CA GLY A 45 6.38 0.58 1.00
C GLY A 45 6.76 0.12 2.41
N THR A 46 5.91 0.44 3.38
CA THR A 46 6.06 0.05 4.79
C THR A 46 6.06 -1.48 4.96
N THR A 47 5.12 -2.16 4.29
CA THR A 47 4.97 -3.63 4.35
C THR A 47 6.18 -4.36 3.77
N ALA A 48 6.93 -3.71 2.89
CA ALA A 48 8.16 -4.23 2.29
C ALA A 48 9.40 -4.14 3.19
N GLU A 49 9.28 -3.60 4.40
CA GLU A 49 10.42 -3.29 5.29
C GLU A 49 11.46 -2.37 4.63
N SER A 50 11.00 -1.45 3.79
CA SER A 50 11.84 -0.56 2.97
C SER A 50 12.97 0.16 3.75
N PRO A 51 12.79 0.63 5.00
CA PRO A 51 13.86 1.28 5.75
C PRO A 51 15.09 0.40 6.02
N THR A 52 14.96 -0.92 5.94
CA THR A 52 16.06 -1.88 6.19
C THR A 52 16.67 -2.44 4.92
N LEU A 53 16.20 -2.00 3.74
CA LEU A 53 16.73 -2.37 2.44
C LEU A 53 17.72 -1.31 1.96
N THR A 54 18.85 -1.74 1.38
CA THR A 54 19.75 -0.82 0.67
C THR A 54 19.12 -0.36 -0.64
N GLU A 55 19.61 0.73 -1.21
CA GLU A 55 19.05 1.24 -2.49
C GLU A 55 19.23 0.21 -3.62
N GLU A 56 20.35 -0.49 -3.67
CA GLU A 56 20.61 -1.56 -4.64
C GLU A 56 19.60 -2.69 -4.51
N VAL A 57 19.25 -3.09 -3.29
CA VAL A 57 18.23 -4.12 -3.04
C VAL A 57 16.85 -3.64 -3.45
N LYS A 58 16.48 -2.38 -3.13
CA LYS A 58 15.20 -1.79 -3.57
C LYS A 58 15.07 -1.75 -5.09
N GLU A 59 16.14 -1.35 -5.78
CA GLU A 59 16.18 -1.35 -7.25
C GLU A 59 16.02 -2.77 -7.81
N LYS A 60 16.72 -3.74 -7.24
CA LYS A 60 16.62 -5.14 -7.68
C LYS A 60 15.20 -5.69 -7.47
N VAL A 61 14.56 -5.39 -6.33
CA VAL A 61 13.17 -5.75 -6.06
C VAL A 61 12.24 -5.13 -7.10
N LEU A 62 12.38 -3.84 -7.40
CA LEU A 62 11.61 -3.17 -8.46
C LEU A 62 11.79 -3.83 -9.83
N GLN A 63 13.02 -4.13 -10.23
CA GLN A 63 13.31 -4.80 -11.50
C GLN A 63 12.60 -6.16 -11.63
N VAL A 64 12.64 -6.95 -10.55
CA VAL A 64 11.98 -8.27 -10.52
C VAL A 64 10.45 -8.10 -10.61
N VAL A 65 9.86 -7.19 -9.84
CA VAL A 65 8.41 -6.95 -9.86
C VAL A 65 7.95 -6.42 -11.22
N ILE A 66 8.62 -5.40 -11.78
CA ILE A 66 8.28 -4.81 -13.09
C ILE A 66 8.33 -5.89 -14.18
N LYS A 67 9.39 -6.70 -14.18
CA LYS A 67 9.52 -7.80 -15.14
C LYS A 67 8.39 -8.81 -15.01
N GLN A 68 8.04 -9.21 -13.78
CA GLN A 68 7.00 -10.20 -13.53
C GLN A 68 5.61 -9.66 -13.86
N VAL A 69 5.34 -8.40 -13.52
CA VAL A 69 4.05 -7.73 -13.82
C VAL A 69 3.86 -7.57 -15.34
N ASN A 70 4.90 -7.25 -16.07
CA ASN A 70 4.87 -7.11 -17.54
C ASN A 70 3.66 -6.31 -18.05
N HIS A 71 3.46 -5.11 -17.49
CA HIS A 71 2.39 -4.17 -17.85
C HIS A 71 0.93 -4.67 -17.64
N GLN A 72 0.72 -5.75 -16.90
CA GLN A 72 -0.64 -6.27 -16.64
C GLN A 72 -1.40 -5.39 -15.64
N VAL A 73 -0.71 -4.81 -14.67
CA VAL A 73 -1.26 -3.91 -13.64
C VAL A 73 -0.27 -2.78 -13.36
N ALA A 74 -0.72 -1.72 -12.68
CA ALA A 74 0.16 -0.62 -12.30
C ALA A 74 1.20 -1.05 -11.26
N VAL A 75 2.45 -0.67 -11.46
CA VAL A 75 3.54 -0.79 -10.48
C VAL A 75 3.86 0.58 -9.90
N ILE A 76 3.66 0.76 -8.60
CA ILE A 76 3.85 2.02 -7.89
C ILE A 76 4.99 1.85 -6.88
N ALA A 77 6.05 2.64 -7.00
CA ALA A 77 7.20 2.56 -6.09
C ALA A 77 7.05 3.50 -4.89
N GLY A 78 7.21 2.99 -3.68
CA GLY A 78 7.38 3.79 -2.47
C GLY A 78 8.78 4.43 -2.45
N THR A 79 8.86 5.71 -2.77
CA THR A 79 10.12 6.46 -2.89
C THR A 79 10.20 7.65 -1.94
N GLY A 80 9.09 7.95 -1.23
CA GLY A 80 9.03 9.04 -0.27
C GLY A 80 9.91 8.79 0.95
N THR A 81 10.66 9.81 1.34
CA THR A 81 11.47 9.85 2.56
C THR A 81 11.29 11.20 3.27
N ASN A 82 11.90 11.35 4.43
CA ASN A 82 11.95 12.63 5.15
C ASN A 82 13.04 13.61 4.61
N ASN A 83 13.55 13.34 3.41
CA ASN A 83 14.53 14.18 2.72
C ASN A 83 14.12 14.35 1.26
N THR A 84 13.76 15.58 0.87
CA THR A 84 13.25 15.91 -0.47
C THR A 84 14.23 15.47 -1.56
N ALA A 85 15.52 15.76 -1.41
CA ALA A 85 16.53 15.42 -2.42
C ALA A 85 16.70 13.90 -2.59
N LYS A 86 16.70 13.13 -1.48
CA LYS A 86 16.72 11.67 -1.55
C LYS A 86 15.45 11.10 -2.20
N SER A 87 14.28 11.67 -1.90
CA SER A 87 13.03 11.26 -2.53
C SER A 87 13.04 11.51 -4.03
N ILE A 88 13.59 12.63 -4.50
CA ILE A 88 13.77 12.90 -5.93
C ILE A 88 14.70 11.87 -6.58
N GLN A 89 15.86 11.60 -5.99
CA GLN A 89 16.81 10.61 -6.53
C GLN A 89 16.21 9.22 -6.65
N ALA A 90 15.55 8.73 -5.57
CA ALA A 90 14.89 7.44 -5.56
C ALA A 90 13.75 7.37 -6.60
N SER A 91 12.99 8.45 -6.75
CA SER A 91 11.87 8.53 -7.69
C SER A 91 12.35 8.57 -9.14
N LEU A 92 13.40 9.32 -9.45
CA LEU A 92 14.01 9.34 -10.79
C LEU A 92 14.57 7.96 -11.15
N ARG A 93 15.19 7.29 -10.19
CA ARG A 93 15.69 5.92 -10.42
C ARG A 93 14.56 4.93 -10.64
N ALA A 94 13.47 5.01 -9.87
CA ALA A 94 12.28 4.19 -10.11
C ALA A 94 11.66 4.46 -11.51
N LYS A 95 11.62 5.73 -11.94
CA LYS A 95 11.20 6.12 -13.29
C LYS A 95 12.03 5.47 -14.39
N GLU A 96 13.37 5.50 -14.25
CA GLU A 96 14.28 4.85 -15.21
C GLU A 96 14.05 3.34 -15.30
N LEU A 97 13.63 2.71 -14.20
CA LEU A 97 13.31 1.29 -14.16
C LEU A 97 11.93 0.97 -14.79
N GLY A 98 11.08 1.97 -15.00
CA GLY A 98 9.80 1.82 -15.70
C GLY A 98 8.60 1.59 -14.81
N VAL A 99 8.56 2.18 -13.60
CA VAL A 99 7.34 2.19 -12.77
C VAL A 99 6.27 3.11 -13.36
N ASP A 100 5.01 2.82 -13.09
CA ASP A 100 3.85 3.60 -13.57
C ASP A 100 3.55 4.82 -12.68
N GLY A 101 4.03 4.78 -11.43
CA GLY A 101 3.84 5.88 -10.47
C GLY A 101 4.72 5.72 -9.24
N ILE A 102 4.67 6.72 -8.38
CA ILE A 102 5.39 6.75 -7.11
C ILE A 102 4.45 7.06 -5.95
N MET A 103 4.76 6.53 -4.77
CA MET A 103 4.05 6.85 -3.54
C MET A 103 4.98 7.59 -2.58
N LEU A 104 4.53 8.75 -2.10
CA LEU A 104 5.29 9.66 -1.25
C LEU A 104 4.64 9.77 0.13
N ILE A 105 5.30 9.24 1.14
CA ILE A 105 4.90 9.39 2.55
C ILE A 105 5.22 10.81 3.03
N THR A 106 4.41 11.34 3.96
CA THR A 106 4.75 12.58 4.66
C THR A 106 6.09 12.46 5.38
N PRO A 107 6.90 13.54 5.45
CA PRO A 107 8.15 13.52 6.22
C PRO A 107 7.92 13.09 7.66
N TYR A 108 8.61 12.06 8.09
CA TYR A 108 8.61 11.52 9.45
C TYR A 108 9.81 12.03 10.23
N TYR A 109 9.72 12.08 11.55
CA TYR A 109 10.78 12.52 12.48
C TYR A 109 11.07 14.02 12.41
N ASN A 110 11.65 14.54 11.31
CA ASN A 110 11.96 15.96 11.10
C ASN A 110 10.75 16.79 10.61
N LYS A 111 9.57 16.55 11.11
CA LYS A 111 8.28 17.14 10.74
C LYS A 111 8.39 18.55 10.13
N THR A 112 7.42 18.89 9.29
CA THR A 112 7.29 20.22 8.72
C THR A 112 5.88 20.78 8.98
N ASN A 113 5.58 21.97 8.47
CA ASN A 113 4.23 22.54 8.43
C ASN A 113 3.59 22.31 7.05
N GLN A 114 2.33 22.71 6.87
CA GLN A 114 1.59 22.49 5.62
C GLN A 114 2.26 23.16 4.42
N ARG A 115 2.81 24.36 4.57
CA ARG A 115 3.58 25.03 3.51
C ARG A 115 4.80 24.22 3.08
N GLY A 116 5.48 23.62 4.04
CA GLY A 116 6.62 22.73 3.78
C GLY A 116 6.20 21.44 3.09
N LEU A 117 5.05 20.86 3.46
CA LEU A 117 4.47 19.70 2.76
C LEU A 117 4.16 20.01 1.30
N ILE A 118 3.49 21.12 1.03
CA ILE A 118 3.20 21.56 -0.34
C ILE A 118 4.50 21.65 -1.13
N LYS A 119 5.49 22.39 -0.60
CA LYS A 119 6.75 22.59 -1.30
C LYS A 119 7.51 21.27 -1.52
N HIS A 120 7.51 20.37 -0.52
CA HIS A 120 8.16 19.06 -0.60
C HIS A 120 7.54 18.22 -1.73
N PHE A 121 6.23 18.01 -1.71
CA PHE A 121 5.56 17.16 -2.68
C PHE A 121 5.57 17.75 -4.10
N GLU A 122 5.30 19.05 -4.27
CA GLU A 122 5.37 19.70 -5.57
C GLU A 122 6.79 19.68 -6.17
N THR A 123 7.81 19.87 -5.35
CA THR A 123 9.20 19.82 -5.84
C THR A 123 9.51 18.43 -6.39
N ILE A 124 9.13 17.37 -5.67
CA ILE A 124 9.34 16.00 -6.14
C ILE A 124 8.51 15.72 -7.40
N ALA A 125 7.22 16.03 -7.38
CA ALA A 125 6.30 15.77 -8.49
C ALA A 125 6.76 16.47 -9.79
N ASN A 126 7.13 17.75 -9.71
CA ASN A 126 7.54 18.54 -10.85
C ASN A 126 8.91 18.13 -11.43
N GLU A 127 9.81 17.63 -10.59
CA GLU A 127 11.12 17.12 -11.03
C GLU A 127 10.97 15.72 -11.68
N VAL A 128 10.19 14.85 -11.06
CA VAL A 128 10.06 13.44 -11.49
C VAL A 128 9.10 13.27 -12.65
N LYS A 129 7.97 13.98 -12.65
CA LYS A 129 6.95 13.92 -13.71
C LYS A 129 6.43 12.49 -13.95
N LEU A 130 6.01 11.85 -12.87
CA LEU A 130 5.25 10.59 -12.82
C LEU A 130 4.00 10.81 -11.98
N PRO A 131 2.96 9.98 -12.15
CA PRO A 131 1.83 9.95 -11.22
C PRO A 131 2.30 9.75 -9.77
N VAL A 132 1.84 10.62 -8.87
CA VAL A 132 2.17 10.62 -7.44
C VAL A 132 0.94 10.27 -6.64
N VAL A 133 1.07 9.26 -5.77
CA VAL A 133 0.14 8.95 -4.70
C VAL A 133 0.70 9.51 -3.39
N LEU A 134 0.02 10.50 -2.80
CA LEU A 134 0.35 10.98 -1.47
C LEU A 134 0.04 9.91 -0.44
N TYR A 135 0.88 9.74 0.58
CA TYR A 135 0.60 8.80 1.66
C TYR A 135 0.51 9.51 3.00
N ASN A 136 -0.72 9.60 3.51
CA ASN A 136 -1.08 10.25 4.76
C ASN A 136 -1.28 9.19 5.86
N VAL A 137 -0.30 9.05 6.77
CA VAL A 137 -0.29 8.03 7.81
C VAL A 137 0.16 8.61 9.16
N PRO A 138 -0.68 9.40 9.82
CA PRO A 138 -0.31 10.13 11.05
C PRO A 138 0.17 9.22 12.18
N SER A 139 -0.34 8.00 12.27
CA SER A 139 0.07 7.01 13.29
C SER A 139 1.56 6.62 13.21
N ARG A 140 2.19 6.80 12.04
CA ARG A 140 3.62 6.50 11.83
C ARG A 140 4.49 7.74 11.73
N THR A 141 3.95 8.84 11.24
CA THR A 141 4.71 10.06 10.92
C THR A 141 4.46 11.18 11.90
N ASN A 142 3.39 11.09 12.70
CA ASN A 142 2.88 12.18 13.54
C ASN A 142 2.70 13.49 12.72
N MET A 143 2.29 13.35 11.46
CA MET A 143 2.05 14.40 10.50
C MET A 143 0.82 14.09 9.67
N THR A 144 -0.13 15.01 9.58
CA THR A 144 -1.33 14.90 8.73
C THR A 144 -1.22 15.91 7.59
N ILE A 145 -1.63 15.53 6.41
CA ILE A 145 -1.84 16.45 5.30
C ILE A 145 -3.24 17.05 5.48
N ASP A 146 -3.34 18.34 5.79
CA ASP A 146 -4.64 18.98 6.00
C ASP A 146 -5.48 18.95 4.71
N PRO A 147 -6.83 18.91 4.78
CA PRO A 147 -7.69 18.87 3.58
C PRO A 147 -7.42 20.01 2.58
N GLU A 148 -7.13 21.22 3.06
CA GLU A 148 -6.77 22.38 2.23
C GLU A 148 -5.42 22.19 1.53
N THR A 149 -4.51 21.45 2.16
CA THR A 149 -3.22 21.09 1.58
C THR A 149 -3.40 20.04 0.49
N VAL A 150 -4.28 19.05 0.69
CA VAL A 150 -4.64 18.07 -0.35
C VAL A 150 -5.27 18.77 -1.54
N GLU A 151 -6.21 19.71 -1.31
CA GLU A 151 -6.83 20.55 -2.37
C GLU A 151 -5.75 21.28 -3.18
N THR A 152 -4.83 21.97 -2.52
CA THR A 152 -3.72 22.66 -3.18
C THR A 152 -2.88 21.71 -4.02
N LEU A 153 -2.49 20.57 -3.47
CA LEU A 153 -1.66 19.58 -4.15
C LEU A 153 -2.39 18.89 -5.30
N SER A 154 -3.70 18.71 -5.22
CA SER A 154 -4.50 18.11 -6.29
C SER A 154 -4.57 18.94 -7.60
N HIS A 155 -4.19 20.21 -7.54
CA HIS A 155 -4.04 21.05 -8.73
C HIS A 155 -2.72 20.83 -9.49
N ASN A 156 -1.80 20.02 -8.96
CA ASN A 156 -0.58 19.65 -9.67
C ASN A 156 -0.87 18.45 -10.58
N ASP A 157 -0.61 18.57 -11.87
CA ASP A 157 -0.92 17.58 -12.91
C ASP A 157 -0.34 16.17 -12.61
N TYR A 158 0.70 16.08 -11.80
CA TYR A 158 1.35 14.82 -11.44
C TYR A 158 0.84 14.21 -10.13
N ILE A 159 0.18 15.00 -9.26
CA ILE A 159 -0.33 14.50 -7.97
C ILE A 159 -1.77 14.03 -8.15
N VAL A 160 -1.96 12.72 -8.32
CA VAL A 160 -3.19 12.12 -8.84
C VAL A 160 -4.02 11.36 -7.80
N ALA A 161 -3.49 11.18 -6.60
CA ALA A 161 -4.19 10.40 -5.58
C ALA A 161 -3.64 10.66 -4.16
N ILE A 162 -4.45 10.26 -3.18
CA ILE A 162 -4.03 10.11 -1.79
C ILE A 162 -4.39 8.71 -1.28
N LYS A 163 -3.43 8.06 -0.61
CA LYS A 163 -3.64 6.93 0.29
C LYS A 163 -3.85 7.50 1.69
N ASP A 164 -5.07 7.45 2.18
CA ASP A 164 -5.42 7.92 3.52
C ASP A 164 -5.45 6.78 4.54
N ALA A 165 -4.63 6.89 5.57
CA ALA A 165 -4.57 5.98 6.71
C ALA A 165 -4.85 6.71 8.05
N THR A 166 -5.65 7.77 8.02
CA THR A 166 -6.10 8.47 9.24
C THR A 166 -7.14 7.68 10.01
N ASN A 167 -7.94 6.85 9.32
CA ASN A 167 -9.14 6.21 9.84
C ASN A 167 -10.20 7.22 10.36
N ASP A 168 -10.22 8.42 9.76
CA ASP A 168 -11.13 9.51 10.09
C ASP A 168 -12.03 9.86 8.89
N PHE A 169 -13.29 9.45 8.95
CA PHE A 169 -14.24 9.73 7.88
C PHE A 169 -14.67 11.20 7.79
N ASN A 170 -14.52 12.00 8.84
CA ASN A 170 -14.72 13.45 8.73
C ASN A 170 -13.60 14.05 7.87
N TYR A 171 -12.36 13.62 8.09
CA TYR A 171 -11.22 14.01 7.25
C TYR A 171 -11.46 13.60 5.78
N TYR A 172 -11.89 12.35 5.55
CA TYR A 172 -12.24 11.86 4.22
C TYR A 172 -13.26 12.75 3.51
N GLU A 173 -14.38 13.09 4.18
CA GLU A 173 -15.43 13.93 3.61
C GLU A 173 -14.94 15.36 3.32
N GLU A 174 -14.09 15.93 4.17
CA GLU A 174 -13.50 17.24 3.96
C GLU A 174 -12.55 17.26 2.75
N VAL A 175 -11.74 16.21 2.56
CA VAL A 175 -10.91 16.06 1.35
C VAL A 175 -11.79 15.89 0.13
N LYS A 176 -12.76 14.99 0.19
CA LYS A 176 -13.66 14.66 -0.94
C LYS A 176 -14.40 15.88 -1.48
N LYS A 177 -14.83 16.80 -0.62
CA LYS A 177 -15.52 18.04 -1.01
C LYS A 177 -14.63 19.02 -1.77
N ARG A 178 -13.31 18.93 -1.62
CA ARG A 178 -12.32 19.90 -2.11
C ARG A 178 -11.65 19.47 -3.40
N ILE A 179 -11.71 18.21 -3.77
CA ILE A 179 -11.01 17.65 -4.93
C ILE A 179 -11.96 17.38 -6.10
N HIS A 180 -11.41 17.31 -7.31
CA HIS A 180 -12.09 16.79 -8.49
C HIS A 180 -11.94 15.25 -8.53
N GLN A 181 -12.97 14.52 -8.10
CA GLN A 181 -12.92 13.06 -7.92
C GLN A 181 -12.66 12.29 -9.22
N ASP A 182 -13.01 12.83 -10.37
CA ASP A 182 -12.73 12.23 -11.69
C ASP A 182 -11.24 12.31 -12.08
N GLU A 183 -10.46 13.15 -11.38
CA GLU A 183 -9.05 13.41 -11.68
C GLU A 183 -8.12 13.02 -10.54
N PHE A 184 -8.65 12.91 -9.31
CA PHE A 184 -7.88 12.63 -8.10
C PHE A 184 -8.51 11.48 -7.31
N ALA A 185 -7.78 10.36 -7.20
CA ALA A 185 -8.29 9.17 -6.54
C ALA A 185 -8.11 9.20 -5.01
N LEU A 186 -9.11 8.64 -4.31
CA LEU A 186 -9.05 8.40 -2.87
C LEU A 186 -8.89 6.91 -2.60
N TYR A 187 -7.77 6.51 -2.01
CA TYR A 187 -7.50 5.13 -1.59
C TYR A 187 -7.48 5.02 -0.07
N SER A 188 -8.15 4.00 0.48
CA SER A 188 -7.93 3.66 1.88
C SER A 188 -6.52 3.09 2.08
N GLY A 189 -5.88 3.47 3.19
CA GLY A 189 -4.65 2.87 3.68
C GLY A 189 -4.87 1.81 4.76
N ASN A 190 -6.16 1.54 5.10
CA ASN A 190 -6.58 0.65 6.18
C ASN A 190 -7.54 -0.42 5.63
N ASP A 191 -7.26 -1.68 5.89
CA ASP A 191 -8.07 -2.81 5.41
C ASP A 191 -9.39 -2.95 6.17
N ASP A 192 -9.44 -2.53 7.43
CA ASP A 192 -10.58 -2.68 8.33
C ASP A 192 -11.73 -1.69 8.08
N ASN A 193 -11.49 -0.64 7.32
CA ASN A 193 -12.49 0.40 7.06
C ASN A 193 -13.03 0.42 5.62
N VAL A 194 -12.65 -0.54 4.77
CA VAL A 194 -12.94 -0.52 3.32
C VAL A 194 -14.45 -0.52 3.00
N VAL A 195 -15.27 -1.16 3.82
CA VAL A 195 -16.73 -1.17 3.62
C VAL A 195 -17.27 0.25 3.66
N GLU A 196 -17.00 0.97 4.73
CA GLU A 196 -17.44 2.35 4.88
C GLU A 196 -16.78 3.27 3.85
N PHE A 197 -15.49 3.02 3.54
CA PHE A 197 -14.75 3.78 2.55
C PHE A 197 -15.37 3.65 1.15
N TYR A 198 -15.74 2.43 0.75
CA TYR A 198 -16.42 2.18 -0.52
C TYR A 198 -17.85 2.69 -0.54
N ASN A 199 -18.58 2.62 0.60
CA ASN A 199 -19.92 3.19 0.74
C ASN A 199 -19.91 4.71 0.51
N ARG A 200 -18.80 5.39 0.81
CA ARG A 200 -18.60 6.83 0.58
C ARG A 200 -18.04 7.15 -0.81
N GLY A 201 -17.83 6.16 -1.67
CA GLY A 201 -17.36 6.34 -3.04
C GLY A 201 -15.84 6.42 -3.19
N GLY A 202 -15.08 5.79 -2.28
CA GLY A 202 -13.63 5.64 -2.43
C GLY A 202 -13.26 4.79 -3.64
N ASN A 203 -12.15 5.11 -4.28
CA ASN A 203 -11.71 4.50 -5.54
C ASN A 203 -10.99 3.16 -5.36
N GLY A 204 -10.63 2.80 -4.13
CA GLY A 204 -9.94 1.54 -3.86
C GLY A 204 -9.21 1.56 -2.53
N VAL A 205 -8.33 0.59 -2.36
CA VAL A 205 -7.51 0.40 -1.17
C VAL A 205 -6.07 0.04 -1.55
N ILE A 206 -5.11 0.49 -0.78
CA ILE A 206 -3.73 -0.03 -0.82
C ILE A 206 -3.57 -0.93 0.41
N SER A 207 -3.79 -2.20 0.18
CA SER A 207 -4.09 -3.23 1.17
C SER A 207 -2.85 -3.98 1.66
N VAL A 208 -2.86 -4.36 2.92
CA VAL A 208 -1.91 -5.30 3.52
C VAL A 208 -2.43 -6.74 3.42
N ILE A 209 -3.71 -6.98 3.79
CA ILE A 209 -4.26 -8.34 3.82
C ILE A 209 -4.37 -8.96 2.43
N ALA A 210 -4.48 -8.16 1.38
CA ALA A 210 -4.48 -8.64 -0.01
C ALA A 210 -3.17 -9.31 -0.44
N ASN A 211 -2.10 -9.28 0.36
CA ASN A 211 -0.95 -10.16 0.16
C ASN A 211 -1.30 -11.65 0.24
N VAL A 212 -2.41 -12.03 0.89
CA VAL A 212 -2.78 -13.44 1.15
C VAL A 212 -4.21 -13.80 0.75
N ILE A 213 -5.11 -12.80 0.62
CA ILE A 213 -6.50 -12.98 0.16
C ILE A 213 -6.86 -11.96 -0.93
N PRO A 214 -6.05 -11.84 -2.00
CA PRO A 214 -6.25 -10.80 -3.03
C PRO A 214 -7.58 -10.93 -3.75
N LYS A 215 -8.01 -12.15 -4.09
CA LYS A 215 -9.25 -12.44 -4.82
C LYS A 215 -10.48 -12.00 -4.03
N GLU A 216 -10.57 -12.41 -2.80
CA GLU A 216 -11.69 -12.13 -1.90
C GLU A 216 -11.80 -10.64 -1.63
N PHE A 217 -10.65 -9.99 -1.43
CA PHE A 217 -10.61 -8.55 -1.16
C PHE A 217 -10.98 -7.72 -2.41
N GLN A 218 -10.53 -8.11 -3.62
CA GLN A 218 -10.97 -7.48 -4.86
C GLN A 218 -12.46 -7.72 -5.14
N ALA A 219 -12.98 -8.90 -4.80
CA ALA A 219 -14.39 -9.21 -4.97
C ALA A 219 -15.32 -8.27 -4.19
N LEU A 220 -14.92 -7.79 -3.02
CA LEU A 220 -15.66 -6.78 -2.26
C LEU A 220 -15.80 -5.47 -3.07
N TYR A 221 -14.71 -4.99 -3.64
CA TYR A 221 -14.74 -3.79 -4.47
C TYR A 221 -15.65 -4.00 -5.69
N ASP A 222 -15.46 -5.09 -6.41
CA ASP A 222 -16.24 -5.39 -7.62
C ASP A 222 -17.75 -5.51 -7.29
N ALA A 223 -18.12 -6.17 -6.19
CA ALA A 223 -19.49 -6.27 -5.73
C ALA A 223 -20.09 -4.89 -5.43
N LYS A 224 -19.34 -4.03 -4.75
CA LYS A 224 -19.76 -2.66 -4.44
C LYS A 224 -19.98 -1.82 -5.71
N GLN A 225 -19.10 -1.93 -6.70
CA GLN A 225 -19.25 -1.24 -7.99
C GLN A 225 -20.54 -1.68 -8.74
N HIS A 226 -21.00 -2.89 -8.49
CA HIS A 226 -22.27 -3.41 -9.02
C HIS A 226 -23.49 -3.10 -8.11
N GLY A 227 -23.34 -2.21 -7.14
CA GLY A 227 -24.41 -1.75 -6.26
C GLY A 227 -24.83 -2.75 -5.19
N LYS A 228 -24.02 -3.77 -4.89
CA LYS A 228 -24.30 -4.76 -3.84
C LYS A 228 -23.91 -4.23 -2.46
N GLU A 229 -24.63 -4.70 -1.44
CA GLU A 229 -24.19 -4.60 -0.04
C GLU A 229 -23.05 -5.62 0.19
N ILE A 230 -22.00 -5.20 0.87
CA ILE A 230 -20.77 -5.99 1.05
C ILE A 230 -20.44 -6.28 2.52
N GLU A 231 -21.27 -5.80 3.43
CA GLU A 231 -21.06 -5.93 4.89
C GLU A 231 -20.96 -7.40 5.31
N LYS A 232 -21.84 -8.26 4.78
CA LYS A 232 -21.84 -9.70 5.09
C LYS A 232 -20.64 -10.43 4.50
N ASP A 233 -20.24 -10.05 3.29
CA ASP A 233 -19.08 -10.65 2.62
C ASP A 233 -17.78 -10.22 3.29
N PHE A 234 -17.78 -9.06 3.95
CA PHE A 234 -16.64 -8.55 4.72
C PHE A 234 -16.51 -9.20 6.10
N GLU A 235 -17.56 -9.72 6.70
CA GLU A 235 -17.53 -10.22 8.09
C GLU A 235 -16.45 -11.28 8.33
N PRO A 236 -16.26 -12.33 7.50
CA PRO A 236 -15.15 -13.28 7.67
C PRO A 236 -13.77 -12.62 7.51
N ILE A 237 -13.66 -11.66 6.58
CA ILE A 237 -12.41 -10.89 6.38
C ILE A 237 -12.11 -10.05 7.63
N GLY A 238 -13.14 -9.42 8.22
CA GLY A 238 -13.02 -8.64 9.46
C GLY A 238 -12.46 -9.47 10.61
N GLN A 239 -12.91 -10.72 10.77
CA GLN A 239 -12.38 -11.65 11.78
C GLN A 239 -10.89 -11.98 11.54
N LEU A 240 -10.48 -12.17 10.28
CA LEU A 240 -9.09 -12.38 9.94
C LEU A 240 -8.24 -11.12 10.19
N LEU A 241 -8.77 -9.92 9.91
CA LEU A 241 -8.11 -8.65 10.22
C LEU A 241 -7.93 -8.43 11.72
N GLU A 242 -8.90 -8.85 12.54
CA GLU A 242 -8.77 -8.82 14.00
C GLU A 242 -7.60 -9.71 14.45
N ALA A 243 -7.46 -10.91 13.89
CA ALA A 243 -6.31 -11.78 14.16
C ALA A 243 -4.98 -11.16 13.71
N LEU A 244 -4.96 -10.40 12.61
CA LEU A 244 -3.77 -9.67 12.15
C LEU A 244 -3.40 -8.47 13.04
N SER A 245 -4.31 -7.96 13.86
CA SER A 245 -4.04 -6.83 14.77
C SER A 245 -3.16 -7.18 15.97
N VAL A 246 -2.70 -8.42 16.08
CA VAL A 246 -1.86 -8.94 17.18
C VAL A 246 -0.51 -8.23 17.31
N ASP A 247 -0.02 -7.61 16.23
CA ASP A 247 1.22 -6.84 16.23
C ASP A 247 1.22 -5.83 15.06
N VAL A 248 2.24 -4.96 15.03
CA VAL A 248 2.38 -3.93 13.99
C VAL A 248 2.72 -4.54 12.63
N ASN A 249 2.06 -4.03 11.56
CA ASN A 249 2.42 -4.39 10.18
C ASN A 249 3.88 -3.99 9.87
N PRO A 250 4.70 -4.90 9.26
CA PRO A 250 4.34 -6.12 8.53
C PRO A 250 4.50 -7.43 9.31
N ILE A 251 4.71 -7.40 10.63
CA ILE A 251 5.04 -8.60 11.40
C ILE A 251 3.99 -9.72 11.20
N PRO A 252 2.67 -9.49 11.38
CA PRO A 252 1.68 -10.54 11.23
C PRO A 252 1.50 -11.00 9.78
N ILE A 253 1.45 -10.07 8.82
CA ILE A 253 1.21 -10.45 7.43
C ILE A 253 2.33 -11.34 6.86
N LYS A 254 3.58 -11.14 7.31
CA LYS A 254 4.71 -11.97 6.91
C LYS A 254 4.65 -13.39 7.47
N ALA A 255 3.96 -13.64 8.57
CA ALA A 255 3.66 -14.99 9.02
C ALA A 255 2.75 -15.72 8.02
N LEU A 256 1.74 -15.03 7.48
CA LEU A 256 0.81 -15.60 6.52
C LEU A 256 1.44 -15.76 5.13
N THR A 257 2.20 -14.78 4.64
CA THR A 257 2.90 -14.93 3.35
C THR A 257 3.92 -16.07 3.38
N SER A 258 4.64 -16.25 4.49
CA SER A 258 5.52 -17.39 4.70
C SER A 258 4.75 -18.73 4.78
N HIS A 259 3.57 -18.74 5.41
CA HIS A 259 2.70 -19.92 5.44
C HIS A 259 2.26 -20.34 4.04
N LEU A 260 2.06 -19.38 3.12
CA LEU A 260 1.77 -19.62 1.71
C LEU A 260 2.99 -20.03 0.87
N GLY A 261 4.18 -20.06 1.46
CA GLY A 261 5.41 -20.44 0.77
C GLY A 261 6.15 -19.28 0.11
N PHE A 262 5.80 -18.06 0.41
CA PHE A 262 6.50 -16.87 -0.09
C PHE A 262 7.62 -16.44 0.87
N GLY A 263 8.74 -17.17 0.83
CA GLY A 263 9.89 -16.98 1.68
C GLY A 263 9.75 -17.56 3.10
N ASN A 264 10.76 -17.36 3.93
CA ASN A 264 10.72 -17.74 5.32
C ASN A 264 10.01 -16.68 6.16
N TYR A 265 9.56 -17.06 7.37
CA TYR A 265 9.05 -16.09 8.33
C TYR A 265 10.23 -15.35 9.00
N GLU A 266 10.84 -14.48 8.23
CA GLU A 266 11.97 -13.65 8.62
C GLU A 266 11.63 -12.18 8.47
N LEU A 267 12.07 -11.37 9.43
CA LEU A 267 12.02 -9.91 9.38
C LEU A 267 13.41 -9.36 9.70
N ARG A 268 13.68 -8.13 9.25
CA ARG A 268 14.93 -7.45 9.58
C ARG A 268 14.76 -6.57 10.81
N LEU A 269 15.75 -6.57 11.68
CA LEU A 269 15.75 -5.67 12.83
C LEU A 269 15.52 -4.21 12.38
N PRO A 270 14.71 -3.43 13.12
CA PRO A 270 14.25 -3.68 14.51
C PRO A 270 13.03 -4.60 14.65
N LEU A 271 12.45 -5.10 13.54
CA LEU A 271 11.31 -5.99 13.59
C LEU A 271 11.74 -7.43 13.90
N LEU A 272 10.91 -8.13 14.64
CA LEU A 272 11.09 -9.55 14.98
C LEU A 272 9.82 -10.33 14.60
N PRO A 273 9.96 -11.62 14.23
CA PRO A 273 8.80 -12.49 14.05
C PRO A 273 7.97 -12.58 15.33
N LEU A 274 6.66 -12.83 15.18
CA LEU A 274 5.79 -13.20 16.30
C LEU A 274 6.35 -14.43 17.03
N GLU A 275 6.07 -14.50 18.32
CA GLU A 275 6.25 -15.75 19.06
C GLU A 275 5.45 -16.88 18.41
N LYS A 276 5.98 -18.09 18.43
CA LYS A 276 5.44 -19.25 17.73
C LYS A 276 3.96 -19.51 18.01
N GLU A 277 3.54 -19.32 19.24
CA GLU A 277 2.15 -19.51 19.68
C GLU A 277 1.23 -18.50 19.00
N LYS A 278 1.60 -17.22 18.96
CA LYS A 278 0.84 -16.15 18.30
C LYS A 278 0.79 -16.35 16.78
N ALA A 279 1.92 -16.73 16.18
CA ALA A 279 1.97 -17.03 14.75
C ALA A 279 1.06 -18.22 14.39
N ASN A 280 1.02 -19.27 15.22
CA ASN A 280 0.13 -20.41 15.02
C ASN A 280 -1.36 -20.02 15.13
N VAL A 281 -1.73 -19.16 16.07
CA VAL A 281 -3.11 -18.65 16.20
C VAL A 281 -3.52 -17.93 14.91
N LEU A 282 -2.66 -17.05 14.40
CA LEU A 282 -2.90 -16.31 13.18
C LEU A 282 -3.03 -17.21 11.94
N VAL A 283 -2.13 -18.20 11.80
CA VAL A 283 -2.21 -19.20 10.71
C VAL A 283 -3.50 -20.04 10.81
N ASN A 284 -3.94 -20.38 12.01
CA ASN A 284 -5.19 -21.12 12.21
C ASN A 284 -6.41 -20.25 11.85
N ALA A 285 -6.41 -18.96 12.17
CA ALA A 285 -7.45 -18.02 11.75
C ALA A 285 -7.53 -17.93 10.22
N TYR A 286 -6.39 -17.84 9.53
CA TYR A 286 -6.33 -17.87 8.07
C TYR A 286 -6.87 -19.17 7.48
N LYS A 287 -6.51 -20.33 8.07
CA LYS A 287 -7.03 -21.64 7.63
C LYS A 287 -8.54 -21.77 7.82
N ALA A 288 -9.07 -21.26 8.93
CA ALA A 288 -10.51 -21.22 9.17
C ALA A 288 -11.22 -20.37 8.13
N PHE A 289 -10.70 -19.16 7.86
CA PHE A 289 -11.22 -18.30 6.79
C PHE A 289 -11.27 -19.02 5.43
N LYS A 290 -10.21 -19.73 5.04
CA LYS A 290 -10.15 -20.47 3.76
C LYS A 290 -11.00 -21.74 3.73
N ALA A 291 -11.44 -22.26 4.87
CA ALA A 291 -12.32 -23.44 4.94
C ALA A 291 -13.81 -23.08 4.83
N GLU A 292 -14.17 -21.81 5.03
CA GLU A 292 -15.53 -21.29 4.88
C GLU A 292 -15.88 -20.93 3.43
N GLU A 293 -14.89 -20.91 2.52
CA GLU A 293 -15.06 -20.72 1.08
C GLU A 293 -15.44 -22.05 0.38
#